data_6c1173032df1eaab5478247e6d5e64c1
#
_entry.id   6c1173032df1eaab5478247e6d5e64c1
#
_cell.length_a   1.000
_cell.length_b   1.000
_cell.length_c   1.000
_cell.angle_alpha   90.00
_cell.angle_beta   90.00
_cell.angle_gamma   90.00
#
_symmetry.space_group_name_H-M   'P 1'
#
loop_
_entity.id
_entity.type
_entity.pdbx_description
1 polymer ?
#
loop_
_entity_poly.entity_id
_entity_poly.type
_entity_poly.pdbx_seq_one_letter_code
_entity_poly.pdbx_strand_id
1 'polypeptide(L)'
;MEGSRGLGDVYKRQTYIGFNSIEFDEEFLRCTLFQTLEYPYITSTNGNTRGDILSLARAANLYYPNTLKNSVNEKGNDVYKLDQMAPLNGIEHGDAHSAIGDVIATIGIAKLISKKAPNVWKASMLTMDKNQSLELIKKELLFCTNEYFYGRSRPYVQTFICQHPQYQWPLCFDLRHDPSPYLDMPTKELTTAMKKQPKFIRTVRHNKHPVIMNPSYGNQF
;
A
#
# COMPACT_ATOMS: atom_id res chain seq x y z
N MET A 1 -39.41 -16.88 -13.02
CA MET A 1 -38.17 -16.82 -13.82
C MET A 1 -37.03 -16.35 -12.92
N GLU A 2 -36.23 -17.30 -12.44
CA GLU A 2 -34.97 -16.94 -11.82
C GLU A 2 -34.06 -16.46 -12.92
N GLY A 3 -33.81 -15.13 -12.94
CA GLY A 3 -32.92 -14.51 -13.90
C GLY A 3 -31.55 -15.11 -13.79
N SER A 4 -31.02 -15.61 -14.89
CA SER A 4 -29.62 -16.04 -15.02
C SER A 4 -28.71 -14.96 -14.44
N ARG A 5 -28.07 -15.24 -13.31
CA ARG A 5 -26.98 -14.43 -12.81
C ARG A 5 -25.87 -14.47 -13.86
N GLY A 6 -25.76 -13.41 -14.64
CA GLY A 6 -24.74 -13.30 -15.68
C GLY A 6 -23.35 -13.36 -15.08
N LEU A 7 -22.36 -13.77 -15.87
CA LEU A 7 -20.93 -13.76 -15.51
C LEU A 7 -20.49 -12.46 -14.82
N GLY A 8 -21.15 -11.32 -15.11
CA GLY A 8 -20.87 -10.03 -14.47
C GLY A 8 -21.12 -9.98 -12.96
N ASP A 9 -21.91 -10.87 -12.37
CA ASP A 9 -22.13 -10.93 -10.91
C ASP A 9 -21.03 -11.68 -10.17
N VAL A 10 -20.29 -12.57 -10.87
CA VAL A 10 -19.17 -13.34 -10.29
C VAL A 10 -18.01 -12.43 -9.91
N TYR A 11 -17.83 -11.32 -10.61
CA TYR A 11 -16.73 -10.37 -10.38
C TYR A 11 -17.08 -9.21 -9.46
N LYS A 12 -18.24 -9.25 -8.80
CA LYS A 12 -18.64 -8.25 -7.80
C LYS A 12 -18.27 -8.72 -6.41
N ARG A 13 -17.78 -7.78 -5.57
CA ARG A 13 -17.39 -8.00 -4.17
C ARG A 13 -16.24 -9.01 -4.01
N GLN A 14 -15.32 -9.03 -4.98
CA GLN A 14 -14.09 -9.81 -4.90
C GLN A 14 -12.99 -8.97 -4.26
N THR A 15 -12.03 -9.66 -3.63
CA THR A 15 -10.78 -9.05 -3.21
C THR A 15 -9.66 -9.58 -4.10
N TYR A 16 -9.05 -8.69 -4.87
CA TYR A 16 -7.91 -9.01 -5.73
C TYR A 16 -6.62 -8.79 -4.96
N ILE A 17 -5.85 -9.85 -4.75
CA ILE A 17 -4.60 -9.80 -3.99
C ILE A 17 -3.47 -10.37 -4.86
N GLY A 18 -2.35 -9.65 -4.90
CA GLY A 18 -1.16 -10.09 -5.59
C GLY A 18 0.11 -9.57 -4.91
N PHE A 19 1.24 -9.83 -5.51
CA PHE A 19 2.53 -9.30 -5.10
C PHE A 19 3.00 -8.26 -6.10
N ASN A 20 3.03 -6.99 -5.72
CA ASN A 20 3.26 -5.82 -6.60
C ASN A 20 2.18 -5.64 -7.68
N SER A 21 1.02 -6.26 -7.50
CA SER A 21 -0.02 -6.31 -8.53
C SER A 21 -0.68 -4.97 -8.81
N ILE A 22 -0.84 -4.12 -7.79
CA ILE A 22 -1.48 -2.80 -7.93
C ILE A 22 -0.65 -1.85 -8.81
N GLU A 23 0.67 -1.96 -8.80
CA GLU A 23 1.55 -1.09 -9.59
C GLU A 23 1.99 -1.75 -10.92
N PHE A 24 1.81 -3.06 -11.09
CA PHE A 24 2.27 -3.78 -12.26
C PHE A 24 1.13 -4.52 -12.99
N ASP A 25 0.63 -5.63 -12.47
CA ASP A 25 -0.33 -6.49 -13.17
C ASP A 25 -1.62 -5.78 -13.53
N GLU A 26 -2.13 -4.91 -12.65
CA GLU A 26 -3.34 -4.15 -12.90
C GLU A 26 -3.19 -3.11 -14.01
N GLU A 27 -1.99 -2.57 -14.25
CA GLU A 27 -1.77 -1.66 -15.38
C GLU A 27 -1.90 -2.41 -16.71
N PHE A 28 -1.31 -3.61 -16.81
CA PHE A 28 -1.48 -4.46 -17.99
C PHE A 28 -2.93 -4.87 -18.18
N LEU A 29 -3.60 -5.31 -17.11
CA LEU A 29 -5.00 -5.67 -17.16
C LEU A 29 -5.87 -4.50 -17.64
N ARG A 30 -5.66 -3.30 -17.10
CA ARG A 30 -6.39 -2.09 -17.53
C ARG A 30 -6.15 -1.75 -19.00
N CYS A 31 -4.90 -1.81 -19.45
CA CYS A 31 -4.58 -1.57 -20.85
C CYS A 31 -5.25 -2.59 -21.75
N THR A 32 -5.22 -3.86 -21.41
CA THR A 32 -5.86 -4.94 -22.20
C THR A 32 -7.38 -4.74 -22.26
N LEU A 33 -8.04 -4.53 -21.12
CA LEU A 33 -9.48 -4.30 -21.07
C LEU A 33 -9.89 -3.06 -21.86
N PHE A 34 -9.11 -1.98 -21.77
CA PHE A 34 -9.37 -0.77 -22.53
C PHE A 34 -9.27 -1.02 -24.04
N GLN A 35 -8.25 -1.77 -24.49
CA GLN A 35 -8.07 -2.11 -25.91
C GLN A 35 -9.17 -3.04 -26.44
N THR A 36 -9.77 -3.87 -25.61
CA THR A 36 -10.88 -4.75 -25.95
C THR A 36 -12.27 -4.11 -25.75
N LEU A 37 -12.31 -2.80 -25.46
CA LEU A 37 -13.53 -2.04 -25.17
C LEU A 37 -14.30 -2.55 -23.94
N GLU A 38 -13.60 -3.22 -23.02
CA GLU A 38 -14.14 -3.66 -21.75
C GLU A 38 -13.86 -2.64 -20.63
N TYR A 39 -14.60 -2.74 -19.53
CA TYR A 39 -14.43 -1.80 -18.41
C TYR A 39 -13.08 -2.01 -17.69
N PRO A 40 -12.15 -1.03 -17.70
CA PRO A 40 -10.76 -1.24 -17.27
C PRO A 40 -10.55 -1.28 -15.75
N TYR A 41 -11.53 -0.88 -14.93
CA TYR A 41 -11.36 -0.74 -13.47
C TYR A 41 -12.08 -1.84 -12.68
N ILE A 42 -12.16 -3.05 -13.22
CA ILE A 42 -12.91 -4.17 -12.62
C ILE A 42 -12.40 -4.55 -11.21
N THR A 43 -11.10 -4.39 -10.94
CA THR A 43 -10.48 -4.75 -9.65
C THR A 43 -10.82 -3.78 -8.51
N SER A 44 -11.27 -2.55 -8.81
CA SER A 44 -11.42 -1.47 -7.82
C SER A 44 -12.79 -0.78 -7.85
N THR A 45 -13.78 -1.38 -8.51
CA THR A 45 -15.15 -0.87 -8.62
C THR A 45 -16.16 -1.96 -8.32
N ASN A 46 -17.46 -1.62 -8.29
CA ASN A 46 -18.55 -2.58 -8.06
C ASN A 46 -18.43 -3.37 -6.74
N GLY A 47 -17.86 -2.76 -5.70
CA GLY A 47 -17.61 -3.41 -4.41
C GLY A 47 -16.36 -4.28 -4.38
N ASN A 48 -15.56 -4.30 -5.43
CA ASN A 48 -14.28 -4.99 -5.46
C ASN A 48 -13.23 -4.21 -4.68
N THR A 49 -12.34 -4.94 -4.01
CA THR A 49 -11.26 -4.40 -3.19
C THR A 49 -9.91 -4.99 -3.63
N ARG A 50 -8.81 -4.35 -3.20
CA ARG A 50 -7.47 -4.72 -3.65
C ARG A 50 -6.49 -4.80 -2.50
N GLY A 51 -5.58 -5.78 -2.57
CA GLY A 51 -4.47 -5.92 -1.63
C GLY A 51 -3.15 -6.17 -2.35
N ASP A 52 -2.07 -5.63 -1.80
CA ASP A 52 -0.72 -5.83 -2.34
C ASP A 52 0.22 -6.34 -1.26
N ILE A 53 0.65 -7.57 -1.40
CA ILE A 53 1.50 -8.26 -0.41
C ILE A 53 2.91 -7.66 -0.36
N LEU A 54 3.40 -7.03 -1.43
CA LEU A 54 4.68 -6.33 -1.39
C LEU A 54 4.64 -5.14 -0.44
N SER A 55 3.57 -4.35 -0.45
CA SER A 55 3.37 -3.23 0.48
C SER A 55 3.34 -3.72 1.93
N LEU A 56 2.63 -4.83 2.18
CA LEU A 56 2.58 -5.46 3.50
C LEU A 56 3.94 -6.00 3.94
N ALA A 57 4.70 -6.64 3.04
CA ALA A 57 6.03 -7.17 3.35
C ALA A 57 6.99 -6.06 3.81
N ARG A 58 6.96 -4.92 3.11
CA ARG A 58 7.75 -3.73 3.46
C ARG A 58 7.35 -3.14 4.81
N ALA A 59 6.04 -3.05 5.08
CA ALA A 59 5.52 -2.58 6.37
C ALA A 59 5.80 -3.58 7.49
N ALA A 60 5.64 -4.88 7.23
CA ALA A 60 5.91 -5.93 8.22
C ALA A 60 7.37 -5.92 8.68
N ASN A 61 8.32 -5.84 7.77
CA ASN A 61 9.74 -5.78 8.17
C ASN A 61 10.12 -4.47 8.85
N LEU A 62 9.44 -3.36 8.53
CA LEU A 62 9.66 -2.09 9.20
C LEU A 62 9.16 -2.13 10.65
N TYR A 63 7.89 -2.48 10.87
CA TYR A 63 7.26 -2.41 12.18
C TYR A 63 7.49 -3.64 13.06
N TYR A 64 7.82 -4.78 12.48
CA TYR A 64 8.14 -6.04 13.12
C TYR A 64 9.42 -6.61 12.50
N PRO A 65 10.61 -6.13 12.91
CA PRO A 65 11.88 -6.58 12.37
C PRO A 65 12.02 -8.10 12.39
N ASN A 66 12.63 -8.66 11.35
CA ASN A 66 12.78 -10.11 11.17
C ASN A 66 11.47 -10.91 10.90
N THR A 67 10.39 -10.24 10.54
CA THR A 67 9.16 -10.92 10.08
C THR A 67 9.45 -11.78 8.85
N LEU A 68 10.13 -11.19 7.86
CA LEU A 68 10.55 -11.87 6.64
C LEU A 68 12.07 -11.75 6.47
N LYS A 69 12.68 -12.84 6.01
CA LYS A 69 14.07 -12.84 5.58
C LYS A 69 14.15 -12.32 4.15
N ASN A 70 15.02 -11.37 3.90
CA ASN A 70 15.30 -10.80 2.59
C ASN A 70 16.76 -11.00 2.21
N SER A 71 17.04 -11.08 0.93
CA SER A 71 18.40 -10.84 0.42
C SER A 71 18.71 -9.35 0.51
N VAL A 72 19.99 -9.02 0.49
CA VAL A 72 20.50 -7.65 0.57
C VAL A 72 21.27 -7.34 -0.72
N ASN A 73 21.03 -6.18 -1.30
CA ASN A 73 21.77 -5.74 -2.48
C ASN A 73 23.14 -5.15 -2.09
N GLU A 74 23.97 -4.85 -3.10
CA GLU A 74 25.31 -4.26 -2.91
C GLU A 74 25.33 -2.95 -2.09
N LYS A 75 24.20 -2.24 -2.03
CA LYS A 75 24.05 -1.00 -1.25
C LYS A 75 23.54 -1.24 0.19
N GLY A 76 23.43 -2.50 0.62
CA GLY A 76 22.95 -2.87 1.95
C GLY A 76 21.43 -2.67 2.15
N ASN A 77 20.64 -2.62 1.08
CA ASN A 77 19.19 -2.50 1.15
C ASN A 77 18.50 -3.85 0.94
N ASP A 78 17.41 -4.07 1.66
CA ASP A 78 16.57 -5.26 1.49
C ASP A 78 15.99 -5.36 0.07
N VAL A 79 16.05 -6.57 -0.48
CA VAL A 79 15.46 -6.89 -1.78
C VAL A 79 14.11 -7.57 -1.57
N TYR A 80 13.06 -6.94 -2.04
CA TYR A 80 11.69 -7.44 -1.97
C TYR A 80 11.26 -8.04 -3.31
N LYS A 81 11.97 -9.12 -3.74
CA LYS A 81 11.59 -9.91 -4.91
C LYS A 81 11.03 -11.25 -4.46
N LEU A 82 9.90 -11.66 -5.02
CA LEU A 82 9.17 -12.85 -4.60
C LEU A 82 9.98 -14.14 -4.77
N ASP A 83 10.68 -14.25 -5.91
CA ASP A 83 11.57 -15.36 -6.25
C ASP A 83 12.73 -15.56 -5.26
N GLN A 84 13.18 -14.47 -4.61
CA GLN A 84 14.22 -14.49 -3.59
C GLN A 84 13.65 -14.64 -2.18
N MET A 85 12.57 -13.95 -1.88
CA MET A 85 11.98 -13.95 -0.56
C MET A 85 11.34 -15.28 -0.19
N ALA A 86 10.63 -15.93 -1.12
CA ALA A 86 9.92 -17.17 -0.83
C ALA A 86 10.83 -18.28 -0.34
N PRO A 87 11.94 -18.64 -1.03
CA PRO A 87 12.86 -19.68 -0.57
C PRO A 87 13.55 -19.33 0.76
N LEU A 88 13.95 -18.06 0.96
CA LEU A 88 14.59 -17.61 2.21
C LEU A 88 13.67 -17.78 3.43
N ASN A 89 12.36 -17.79 3.22
CA ASN A 89 11.35 -17.95 4.25
C ASN A 89 10.75 -19.37 4.32
N GLY A 90 11.38 -20.35 3.64
CA GLY A 90 10.96 -21.75 3.65
C GLY A 90 9.63 -21.99 2.91
N ILE A 91 9.31 -21.13 1.93
CA ILE A 91 8.14 -21.29 1.07
C ILE A 91 8.62 -21.94 -0.23
N GLU A 92 8.04 -23.09 -0.54
CA GLU A 92 8.28 -23.72 -1.84
C GLU A 92 7.77 -22.80 -2.95
N HIS A 93 8.69 -22.42 -3.81
CA HIS A 93 8.41 -21.63 -4.99
C HIS A 93 8.69 -22.53 -6.18
N GLY A 94 7.77 -23.46 -6.50
CA GLY A 94 7.88 -24.47 -7.56
C GLY A 94 8.64 -24.00 -8.82
N ASP A 95 8.13 -24.16 -10.01
CA ASP A 95 8.76 -23.52 -11.18
C ASP A 95 8.68 -22.02 -11.03
N ALA A 96 9.80 -21.40 -10.60
CA ALA A 96 9.95 -19.96 -10.49
C ALA A 96 9.54 -19.32 -11.84
N HIS A 97 8.71 -18.26 -11.76
CA HIS A 97 8.08 -17.59 -12.92
C HIS A 97 6.90 -18.36 -13.56
N SER A 98 6.40 -19.42 -12.94
CA SER A 98 5.06 -19.90 -13.29
C SER A 98 4.01 -19.09 -12.54
N ALA A 99 2.90 -18.74 -13.18
CA ALA A 99 1.82 -17.98 -12.54
C ALA A 99 1.30 -18.66 -11.26
N ILE A 100 1.24 -19.99 -11.25
CA ILE A 100 0.82 -20.78 -10.08
C ILE A 100 1.87 -20.71 -8.98
N GLY A 101 3.17 -20.83 -9.31
CA GLY A 101 4.27 -20.70 -8.37
C GLY A 101 4.26 -19.35 -7.66
N ASP A 102 4.06 -18.27 -8.38
CA ASP A 102 3.99 -16.92 -7.85
C ASP A 102 2.77 -16.72 -6.92
N VAL A 103 1.61 -17.32 -7.26
CA VAL A 103 0.44 -17.31 -6.38
C VAL A 103 0.70 -18.07 -5.07
N ILE A 104 1.28 -19.27 -5.14
CA ILE A 104 1.63 -20.08 -3.96
C ILE A 104 2.62 -19.33 -3.06
N ALA A 105 3.66 -18.76 -3.65
CA ALA A 105 4.66 -17.96 -2.93
C ALA A 105 4.02 -16.72 -2.27
N THR A 106 3.16 -16.00 -2.99
CA THR A 106 2.42 -14.84 -2.45
C THR A 106 1.56 -15.22 -1.26
N ILE A 107 0.81 -16.33 -1.34
CA ILE A 107 0.01 -16.87 -0.22
C ILE A 107 0.91 -17.24 0.96
N GLY A 108 2.05 -17.86 0.71
CA GLY A 108 3.02 -18.23 1.74
C GLY A 108 3.55 -17.00 2.50
N ILE A 109 3.96 -15.96 1.78
CA ILE A 109 4.40 -14.69 2.38
C ILE A 109 3.27 -14.04 3.18
N ALA A 110 2.05 -13.99 2.63
CA ALA A 110 0.87 -13.44 3.32
C ALA A 110 0.59 -14.17 4.65
N LYS A 111 0.66 -15.51 4.67
CA LYS A 111 0.51 -16.33 5.89
C LYS A 111 1.59 -16.02 6.93
N LEU A 112 2.83 -15.82 6.51
CA LEU A 112 3.91 -15.45 7.45
C LEU A 112 3.67 -14.06 8.04
N ILE A 113 3.28 -13.08 7.24
CA ILE A 113 2.96 -11.72 7.71
C ILE A 113 1.79 -11.77 8.70
N SER A 114 0.72 -12.48 8.37
CA SER A 114 -0.46 -12.58 9.25
C SER A 114 -0.12 -13.19 10.62
N LYS A 115 0.82 -14.15 10.65
CA LYS A 115 1.28 -14.81 11.89
C LYS A 115 2.28 -13.98 12.69
N LYS A 116 3.28 -13.38 12.03
CA LYS A 116 4.41 -12.72 12.70
C LYS A 116 4.21 -11.21 12.91
N ALA A 117 3.41 -10.57 12.07
CA ALA A 117 3.09 -9.15 12.13
C ALA A 117 1.55 -8.92 12.12
N PRO A 118 0.81 -9.46 13.12
CA PRO A 118 -0.65 -9.50 13.09
C PRO A 118 -1.30 -8.12 13.05
N ASN A 119 -0.68 -7.08 13.63
CA ASN A 119 -1.24 -5.74 13.59
C ASN A 119 -1.07 -5.08 12.22
N VAL A 120 0.04 -5.36 11.51
CA VAL A 120 0.21 -4.94 10.10
C VAL A 120 -0.85 -5.62 9.23
N TRP A 121 -1.06 -6.92 9.43
CA TRP A 121 -2.11 -7.67 8.72
C TRP A 121 -3.50 -7.08 8.96
N LYS A 122 -3.87 -6.84 10.24
CA LYS A 122 -5.17 -6.24 10.59
C LYS A 122 -5.33 -4.84 10.01
N ALA A 123 -4.30 -4.00 10.07
CA ALA A 123 -4.31 -2.66 9.50
C ALA A 123 -4.53 -2.69 7.99
N SER A 124 -3.89 -3.63 7.28
CA SER A 124 -4.03 -3.76 5.83
C SER A 124 -5.45 -4.17 5.41
N MET A 125 -6.14 -4.99 6.21
CA MET A 125 -7.52 -5.38 5.91
C MET A 125 -8.48 -4.17 5.87
N LEU A 126 -8.21 -3.13 6.68
CA LEU A 126 -9.02 -1.91 6.73
C LEU A 126 -8.81 -0.98 5.53
N THR A 127 -7.74 -1.20 4.76
CA THR A 127 -7.34 -0.30 3.65
C THR A 127 -7.43 -0.94 2.26
N MET A 128 -7.94 -2.16 2.15
CA MET A 128 -8.20 -2.83 0.87
C MET A 128 -9.29 -2.12 0.05
N ASP A 129 -10.30 -1.56 0.71
CA ASP A 129 -11.28 -0.67 0.09
C ASP A 129 -10.77 0.77 0.11
N LYS A 130 -10.73 1.41 -1.07
CA LYS A 130 -10.22 2.77 -1.20
C LYS A 130 -11.04 3.82 -0.44
N ASN A 131 -12.35 3.62 -0.31
CA ASN A 131 -13.23 4.56 0.38
C ASN A 131 -13.07 4.41 1.90
N GLN A 132 -13.01 3.17 2.39
CA GLN A 132 -12.72 2.89 3.81
C GLN A 132 -11.33 3.42 4.19
N SER A 133 -10.33 3.25 3.31
CA SER A 133 -8.99 3.81 3.49
C SER A 133 -9.02 5.34 3.61
N LEU A 134 -9.78 6.03 2.75
CA LEU A 134 -9.94 7.48 2.79
C LEU A 134 -10.64 7.94 4.07
N GLU A 135 -11.73 7.28 4.45
CA GLU A 135 -12.47 7.61 5.68
C GLU A 135 -11.62 7.37 6.94
N LEU A 136 -10.83 6.30 6.97
CA LEU A 136 -9.89 6.04 8.06
C LEU A 136 -8.87 7.20 8.20
N ILE A 137 -8.26 7.64 7.09
CA ILE A 137 -7.29 8.74 7.09
C ILE A 137 -7.92 10.05 7.59
N LYS A 138 -9.17 10.33 7.21
CA LYS A 138 -9.87 11.55 7.64
C LYS A 138 -10.31 11.51 9.11
N LYS A 139 -10.66 10.33 9.60
CA LYS A 139 -11.18 10.13 10.95
C LYS A 139 -10.08 10.13 12.02
N GLU A 140 -8.93 9.54 11.70
CA GLU A 140 -7.83 9.43 12.64
C GLU A 140 -7.11 10.78 12.79
N LEU A 141 -7.03 11.29 14.00
CA LEU A 141 -6.30 12.52 14.28
C LEU A 141 -4.83 12.39 13.94
N LEU A 142 -4.23 11.27 14.33
CA LEU A 142 -2.83 10.92 14.09
C LEU A 142 -2.76 9.48 13.62
N PHE A 143 -1.92 9.21 12.64
CA PHE A 143 -1.66 7.86 12.16
C PHE A 143 -0.22 7.72 11.63
N CYS A 144 0.26 6.50 11.56
CA CYS A 144 1.58 6.20 11.00
C CYS A 144 1.43 5.42 9.68
N THR A 145 2.13 5.86 8.64
CA THR A 145 2.28 5.10 7.39
C THR A 145 3.73 4.77 7.13
N ASN A 146 3.97 3.86 6.22
CA ASN A 146 5.31 3.61 5.68
C ASN A 146 5.39 4.05 4.21
N GLU A 147 6.50 4.65 3.85
CA GLU A 147 6.87 4.88 2.45
C GLU A 147 8.15 4.10 2.13
N TYR A 148 8.22 3.55 0.91
CA TYR A 148 9.41 2.85 0.43
C TYR A 148 10.06 3.64 -0.69
N PHE A 149 11.25 4.14 -0.44
CA PHE A 149 12.04 4.84 -1.44
C PHE A 149 13.55 4.71 -1.16
N TYR A 150 14.33 4.77 -2.21
CA TYR A 150 15.77 4.53 -2.17
C TYR A 150 16.16 3.21 -1.48
N GLY A 151 15.36 2.15 -1.70
CA GLY A 151 15.62 0.81 -1.18
C GLY A 151 15.33 0.62 0.31
N ARG A 152 14.64 1.55 0.98
CA ARG A 152 14.33 1.48 2.41
C ARG A 152 12.90 1.89 2.70
N SER A 153 12.27 1.18 3.64
CA SER A 153 11.01 1.61 4.25
C SER A 153 11.27 2.65 5.34
N ARG A 154 10.44 3.68 5.39
CA ARG A 154 10.49 4.73 6.41
C ARG A 154 9.11 5.00 6.98
N PRO A 155 8.96 5.08 8.31
CA PRO A 155 7.71 5.43 8.95
C PRO A 155 7.49 6.95 8.94
N TYR A 156 6.23 7.36 8.88
CA TYR A 156 5.81 8.75 8.96
C TYR A 156 4.57 8.86 9.83
N VAL A 157 4.70 9.54 10.97
CA VAL A 157 3.54 9.96 11.76
C VAL A 157 2.98 11.22 11.13
N GLN A 158 1.69 11.20 10.82
CA GLN A 158 1.02 12.21 10.02
C GLN A 158 -0.35 12.56 10.59
N THR A 159 -0.82 13.75 10.22
CA THR A 159 -2.21 14.17 10.38
C THR A 159 -2.79 14.61 9.04
N PHE A 160 -4.06 14.32 8.82
CA PHE A 160 -4.78 14.74 7.60
C PHE A 160 -4.97 16.26 7.57
N ILE A 161 -4.74 16.90 6.42
CA ILE A 161 -5.00 18.32 6.20
C ILE A 161 -6.20 18.51 5.27
N CYS A 162 -6.07 18.03 4.04
CA CYS A 162 -7.08 18.18 2.99
C CYS A 162 -6.89 17.13 1.89
N GLN A 163 -7.81 17.10 0.94
CA GLN A 163 -7.64 16.32 -0.28
C GLN A 163 -7.03 17.18 -1.39
N HIS A 164 -6.16 16.57 -2.19
CA HIS A 164 -5.61 17.19 -3.38
C HIS A 164 -6.77 17.52 -4.36
N PRO A 165 -6.89 18.76 -4.86
CA PRO A 165 -8.07 19.19 -5.61
C PRO A 165 -8.31 18.39 -6.91
N GLN A 166 -7.27 17.97 -7.59
CA GLN A 166 -7.37 17.22 -8.85
C GLN A 166 -7.41 15.70 -8.62
N TYR A 167 -6.52 15.15 -7.78
CA TYR A 167 -6.35 13.70 -7.64
C TYR A 167 -7.14 13.11 -6.48
N GLN A 168 -7.75 13.95 -5.65
CA GLN A 168 -8.49 13.55 -4.45
C GLN A 168 -7.69 12.72 -3.43
N TRP A 169 -6.37 12.69 -3.57
CA TRP A 169 -5.50 12.04 -2.60
C TRP A 169 -5.39 12.85 -1.31
N PRO A 170 -5.43 12.21 -0.13
CA PRO A 170 -5.13 12.85 1.13
C PRO A 170 -3.75 13.52 1.13
N LEU A 171 -3.72 14.79 1.48
CA LEU A 171 -2.52 15.53 1.82
C LEU A 171 -2.42 15.57 3.34
N CYS A 172 -1.29 15.14 3.85
CA CYS A 172 -1.05 14.98 5.28
C CYS A 172 0.19 15.75 5.70
N PHE A 173 0.18 16.29 6.91
CA PHE A 173 1.34 16.94 7.50
C PHE A 173 2.23 15.92 8.19
N ASP A 174 3.51 15.93 7.91
CA ASP A 174 4.53 15.10 8.54
C ASP A 174 4.92 15.70 9.89
N LEU A 175 4.53 15.04 10.97
CA LEU A 175 4.69 15.54 12.34
C LEU A 175 6.13 15.50 12.88
N ARG A 176 7.10 15.14 12.07
CA ARG A 176 8.51 15.38 12.37
C ARG A 176 8.91 16.86 12.20
N HIS A 177 8.04 17.66 11.58
CA HIS A 177 8.18 19.08 11.40
C HIS A 177 7.26 19.84 12.36
N ASP A 178 7.75 20.98 12.88
CA ASP A 178 6.90 21.92 13.61
C ASP A 178 5.93 22.60 12.64
N PRO A 179 4.60 22.53 12.85
CA PRO A 179 3.64 23.19 11.98
C PRO A 179 3.57 24.71 12.17
N SER A 180 4.00 25.23 13.35
CA SER A 180 3.82 26.63 13.74
C SER A 180 4.30 27.63 12.70
N PRO A 181 5.45 27.47 12.03
CA PRO A 181 5.92 28.42 11.01
C PRO A 181 5.02 28.52 9.78
N TYR A 182 4.15 27.51 9.55
CA TYR A 182 3.35 27.40 8.32
C TYR A 182 1.90 27.86 8.50
N LEU A 183 1.40 27.97 9.76
CA LEU A 183 -0.02 28.22 10.04
C LEU A 183 -0.49 29.58 9.53
N ASP A 184 0.32 30.64 9.73
CA ASP A 184 0.00 32.00 9.31
C ASP A 184 0.81 32.47 8.09
N MET A 185 1.47 31.54 7.40
CA MET A 185 2.34 31.86 6.29
C MET A 185 1.53 32.31 5.06
N PRO A 186 1.88 33.44 4.41
CA PRO A 186 1.24 33.87 3.17
C PRO A 186 1.31 32.80 2.07
N THR A 187 0.26 32.66 1.27
CA THR A 187 0.11 31.59 0.25
C THR A 187 1.31 31.47 -0.69
N LYS A 188 1.90 32.60 -1.11
CA LYS A 188 3.08 32.59 -2.00
C LYS A 188 4.31 31.97 -1.32
N GLU A 189 4.53 32.32 -0.06
CA GLU A 189 5.63 31.80 0.74
C GLU A 189 5.43 30.32 1.06
N LEU A 190 4.22 29.93 1.47
CA LEU A 190 3.84 28.55 1.72
C LEU A 190 4.03 27.68 0.46
N THR A 191 3.59 28.17 -0.70
CA THR A 191 3.80 27.47 -1.97
C THR A 191 5.28 27.24 -2.27
N THR A 192 6.13 28.22 -1.92
CA THR A 192 7.58 28.11 -2.08
C THR A 192 8.19 27.14 -1.07
N ALA A 193 7.74 27.19 0.18
CA ALA A 193 8.18 26.29 1.25
C ALA A 193 7.85 24.84 0.94
N MET A 194 6.63 24.55 0.42
CA MET A 194 6.21 23.21 0.04
C MET A 194 7.05 22.56 -1.07
N LYS A 195 7.76 23.34 -1.87
CA LYS A 195 8.66 22.84 -2.93
C LYS A 195 10.04 22.47 -2.40
N LYS A 196 10.41 22.94 -1.21
CA LYS A 196 11.74 22.70 -0.62
C LYS A 196 11.82 21.30 0.03
N GLN A 197 13.05 20.84 0.25
CA GLN A 197 13.33 19.64 1.03
C GLN A 197 13.83 20.05 2.43
N PRO A 198 13.58 19.25 3.46
CA PRO A 198 12.72 18.04 3.46
C PRO A 198 11.24 18.39 3.31
N LYS A 199 10.48 17.50 2.66
CA LYS A 199 9.03 17.69 2.49
C LYS A 199 8.29 17.49 3.81
N PHE A 200 7.47 18.46 4.18
CA PHE A 200 6.58 18.40 5.34
C PHE A 200 5.13 18.04 4.98
N ILE A 201 4.76 18.14 3.69
CA ILE A 201 3.48 17.65 3.17
C ILE A 201 3.72 16.33 2.44
N ARG A 202 2.96 15.31 2.82
CA ARG A 202 2.98 13.97 2.24
C ARG A 202 1.65 13.64 1.63
N THR A 203 1.69 12.89 0.53
CA THR A 203 0.51 12.40 -0.15
C THR A 203 0.29 10.93 0.19
N VAL A 204 -0.84 10.60 0.82
CA VAL A 204 -1.20 9.21 1.06
C VAL A 204 -2.09 8.73 -0.09
N ARG A 205 -1.61 7.77 -0.87
CA ARG A 205 -2.38 7.18 -1.96
C ARG A 205 -3.37 6.15 -1.41
N HIS A 206 -4.51 6.61 -0.89
CA HIS A 206 -5.54 5.78 -0.27
C HIS A 206 -6.07 4.65 -1.18
N ASN A 207 -5.93 4.82 -2.50
CA ASN A 207 -6.32 3.85 -3.52
C ASN A 207 -5.22 2.84 -3.90
N LYS A 208 -4.07 2.85 -3.21
CA LYS A 208 -2.93 1.97 -3.46
C LYS A 208 -2.62 1.08 -2.25
N HIS A 209 -3.64 0.72 -1.49
CA HIS A 209 -3.55 -0.16 -0.31
C HIS A 209 -2.44 0.27 0.67
N PRO A 210 -2.50 1.49 1.23
CA PRO A 210 -1.53 1.94 2.23
C PRO A 210 -1.70 1.16 3.53
N VAL A 211 -0.61 0.87 4.23
CA VAL A 211 -0.66 0.33 5.59
C VAL A 211 -0.73 1.50 6.56
N ILE A 212 -1.86 1.61 7.28
CA ILE A 212 -2.12 2.69 8.24
C ILE A 212 -2.08 2.11 9.64
N MET A 213 -1.08 2.52 10.42
CA MET A 213 -0.79 2.00 11.75
C MET A 213 -1.09 3.05 12.82
N ASN A 214 -1.22 2.61 14.07
CA ASN A 214 -1.28 3.51 15.22
C ASN A 214 0.00 4.40 15.27
N PRO A 215 -0.11 5.68 15.64
CA PRO A 215 1.05 6.59 15.70
C PRO A 215 2.19 6.11 16.60
N SER A 216 1.91 5.29 17.62
CA SER A 216 2.95 4.69 18.48
C SER A 216 4.00 3.86 17.73
N TYR A 217 3.66 3.34 16.55
CA TYR A 217 4.62 2.65 15.69
C TYR A 217 5.67 3.58 15.08
N GLY A 218 5.40 4.88 15.01
CA GLY A 218 6.38 5.87 14.60
C GLY A 218 7.42 6.20 15.67
N ASN A 219 7.13 5.95 16.94
CA ASN A 219 8.04 6.26 18.07
C ASN A 219 9.21 5.27 18.20
N GLN A 220 9.23 4.21 17.39
CA GLN A 220 10.31 3.21 17.37
C GLN A 220 11.50 3.64 16.50
N PHE A 221 11.41 4.79 15.83
CA PHE A 221 12.34 5.30 14.84
C PHE A 221 12.63 6.81 15.16
#